data_a8b20e204e14013d84bca5f4e83e48d3
#
_entry.id   a8b20e204e14013d84bca5f4e83e48d3
#
_cell.length_a   1.000
_cell.length_b   1.000
_cell.length_c   1.000
_cell.angle_alpha   90.00
_cell.angle_beta   90.00
_cell.angle_gamma   90.00
#
_symmetry.space_group_name_H-M   'P 1'
#
loop_
_entity.id
_entity.type
_entity.pdbx_description
1 polymer ?
#
loop_
_entity_poly.entity_id
_entity_poly.type
_entity_poly.pdbx_seq_one_letter_code
_entity_poly.pdbx_strand_id
1 'polypeptide(L)'
;MTDMPAHGANDEVLGLIETLHATGQRLEDLTAGEVDAVVNRAGTPFLLRTAQDHLRVSEAARQSAILNALPTHIALLDSQGRIIAVNGAWRRFAAANEFLALESGVGLNYLQVCDEAQGAHSEEAKAVAAGLRSVLDGETPSFSLEYPCNAPNEPRWFQLTVTPLSQDH
;
A
#
# COMPACT_ATOMS: atom_id res chain seq x y z
N MET A 1 -14.82 -5.86 -45.36
CA MET A 1 -15.15 -5.92 -43.91
C MET A 1 -14.07 -5.16 -43.19
N THR A 2 -14.51 -4.06 -42.64
CA THR A 2 -13.76 -2.83 -42.36
C THR A 2 -13.21 -2.92 -40.97
N ASP A 3 -11.89 -3.10 -40.86
CA ASP A 3 -11.16 -2.92 -39.60
C ASP A 3 -10.29 -1.66 -39.76
N MET A 4 -10.73 -0.58 -39.15
CA MET A 4 -10.00 0.64 -38.78
C MET A 4 -10.96 1.58 -38.03
N PRO A 5 -10.66 2.17 -36.89
CA PRO A 5 -9.45 2.95 -36.63
C PRO A 5 -8.99 2.96 -35.14
N ALA A 6 -8.19 2.01 -34.70
CA ALA A 6 -7.60 2.10 -33.36
C ALA A 6 -6.31 2.97 -33.35
N HIS A 7 -5.62 3.11 -34.47
CA HIS A 7 -4.35 3.86 -34.55
C HIS A 7 -4.56 5.39 -34.46
N GLY A 8 -5.55 5.94 -35.13
CA GLY A 8 -5.77 7.39 -35.14
C GLY A 8 -6.20 7.97 -33.80
N ALA A 9 -7.02 7.22 -33.03
CA ALA A 9 -7.45 7.65 -31.70
C ALA A 9 -6.29 7.67 -30.69
N ASN A 10 -5.35 6.74 -30.81
CA ASN A 10 -4.19 6.68 -29.94
C ASN A 10 -3.20 7.82 -30.23
N ASP A 11 -2.97 8.15 -31.49
CA ASP A 11 -2.13 9.26 -31.90
C ASP A 11 -2.74 10.61 -31.48
N GLU A 12 -4.06 10.76 -31.56
CA GLU A 12 -4.77 11.95 -31.09
C GLU A 12 -4.64 12.11 -29.56
N VAL A 13 -4.80 11.02 -28.80
CA VAL A 13 -4.62 11.02 -27.34
C VAL A 13 -3.19 11.41 -26.97
N LEU A 14 -2.18 10.87 -27.65
CA LEU A 14 -0.79 11.22 -27.40
C LEU A 14 -0.53 12.71 -27.66
N GLY A 15 -1.04 13.26 -28.77
CA GLY A 15 -0.92 14.69 -29.09
C GLY A 15 -1.61 15.58 -28.05
N LEU A 16 -2.75 15.16 -27.51
CA LEU A 16 -3.45 15.87 -26.44
C LEU A 16 -2.66 15.82 -25.11
N ILE A 17 -2.03 14.70 -24.80
CA ILE A 17 -1.16 14.56 -23.62
C ILE A 17 0.06 15.47 -23.74
N GLU A 18 0.72 15.52 -24.90
CA GLU A 18 1.85 16.41 -25.14
C GLU A 18 1.46 17.90 -25.01
N THR A 19 0.29 18.26 -25.56
CA THR A 19 -0.26 19.62 -25.45
C THR A 19 -0.57 19.98 -23.99
N LEU A 20 -1.17 19.06 -23.25
CA LEU A 20 -1.45 19.22 -21.81
C LEU A 20 -0.17 19.44 -21.01
N HIS A 21 0.85 18.63 -21.29
CA HIS A 21 2.17 18.74 -20.65
C HIS A 21 2.84 20.10 -20.92
N ALA A 22 2.92 20.49 -22.20
CA ALA A 22 3.54 21.75 -22.59
C ALA A 22 2.79 22.96 -22.02
N THR A 23 1.44 22.89 -22.00
CA THR A 23 0.60 23.94 -21.43
C THR A 23 0.77 24.04 -19.91
N GLY A 24 0.82 22.89 -19.23
CA GLY A 24 1.07 22.82 -17.79
C GLY A 24 2.41 23.45 -17.41
N GLN A 25 3.49 23.08 -18.09
CA GLN A 25 4.82 23.67 -17.91
C GLN A 25 4.80 25.19 -18.13
N ARG A 26 4.12 25.63 -19.19
CA ARG A 26 4.03 27.06 -19.49
C ARG A 26 3.29 27.85 -18.42
N LEU A 27 2.26 27.27 -17.80
CA LEU A 27 1.54 27.88 -16.68
C LEU A 27 2.43 27.97 -15.44
N GLU A 28 3.18 26.90 -15.12
CA GLU A 28 4.15 26.89 -14.01
C GLU A 28 5.26 27.95 -14.21
N ASP A 29 5.80 28.07 -15.42
CA ASP A 29 6.80 29.10 -15.77
C ASP A 29 6.24 30.52 -15.60
N LEU A 30 5.01 30.75 -16.06
CA LEU A 30 4.37 32.07 -15.99
C LEU A 30 4.00 32.48 -14.56
N THR A 31 3.76 31.50 -13.67
CA THR A 31 3.43 31.73 -12.26
C THR A 31 4.66 31.62 -11.36
N ALA A 32 5.84 31.35 -11.92
CA ALA A 32 7.09 31.12 -11.19
C ALA A 32 6.99 30.03 -10.11
N GLY A 33 6.01 29.11 -10.22
CA GLY A 33 5.72 28.08 -9.22
C GLY A 33 5.11 28.61 -7.90
N GLU A 34 4.73 29.88 -7.85
CA GLU A 34 4.15 30.52 -6.65
C GLU A 34 2.64 30.28 -6.50
N VAL A 35 2.01 29.64 -7.50
CA VAL A 35 0.55 29.45 -7.55
C VAL A 35 0.22 27.98 -7.65
N ASP A 36 -0.55 27.49 -6.70
CA ASP A 36 -0.99 26.08 -6.67
C ASP A 36 -2.16 25.77 -7.61
N ALA A 37 -2.96 26.80 -7.94
CA ALA A 37 -4.11 26.65 -8.81
C ALA A 37 -4.33 27.87 -9.70
N VAL A 38 -4.85 27.63 -10.90
CA VAL A 38 -5.30 28.67 -11.84
C VAL A 38 -6.79 28.52 -12.11
N VAL A 39 -7.48 29.63 -12.41
CA VAL A 39 -8.93 29.63 -12.64
C VAL A 39 -9.18 29.95 -14.10
N ASN A 40 -10.02 29.16 -14.79
CA ASN A 40 -10.42 29.44 -16.14
C ASN A 40 -11.45 30.60 -16.20
N ARG A 41 -11.83 31.03 -17.41
CA ARG A 41 -12.81 32.12 -17.61
C ARG A 41 -14.21 31.78 -17.05
N ALA A 42 -14.52 30.50 -16.86
CA ALA A 42 -15.78 30.03 -16.28
C ALA A 42 -15.74 29.94 -14.74
N GLY A 43 -14.62 30.30 -14.10
CA GLY A 43 -14.44 30.23 -12.66
C GLY A 43 -14.06 28.85 -12.13
N THR A 44 -13.77 27.87 -13.00
CA THR A 44 -13.37 26.53 -12.57
C THR A 44 -11.88 26.51 -12.20
N PRO A 45 -11.51 26.07 -10.98
CA PRO A 45 -10.12 25.95 -10.58
C PRO A 45 -9.46 24.70 -11.19
N PHE A 46 -8.20 24.84 -11.59
CA PHE A 46 -7.33 23.75 -12.03
C PHE A 46 -6.09 23.77 -11.16
N LEU A 47 -5.85 22.67 -10.43
CA LEU A 47 -4.60 22.50 -9.70
C LEU A 47 -3.44 22.27 -10.68
N LEU A 48 -2.34 22.98 -10.45
CA LEU A 48 -1.11 22.76 -11.20
C LEU A 48 -0.48 21.41 -10.77
N ARG A 49 0.30 20.82 -11.65
CA ARG A 49 0.90 19.50 -11.46
C ARG A 49 1.77 19.43 -10.20
N THR A 50 2.58 20.45 -9.98
CA THR A 50 3.45 20.57 -8.79
C THR A 50 2.65 20.53 -7.50
N ALA A 51 1.51 21.25 -7.44
CA ALA A 51 0.62 21.24 -6.28
C ALA A 51 -0.04 19.87 -6.07
N GLN A 52 -0.44 19.20 -7.16
CA GLN A 52 -0.99 17.82 -7.09
C GLN A 52 0.03 16.82 -6.55
N ASP A 53 1.28 16.92 -7.01
CA ASP A 53 2.37 16.06 -6.56
C ASP A 53 2.72 16.32 -5.09
N HIS A 54 2.75 17.58 -4.65
CA HIS A 54 2.92 17.95 -3.25
C HIS A 54 1.81 17.39 -2.36
N LEU A 55 0.56 17.49 -2.79
CA LEU A 55 -0.58 16.93 -2.03
C LEU A 55 -0.47 15.41 -1.90
N ARG A 56 -0.12 14.71 -2.98
CA ARG A 56 0.05 13.24 -2.96
C ARG A 56 1.18 12.82 -2.01
N VAL A 57 2.33 13.50 -2.09
CA VAL A 57 3.47 13.20 -1.21
C VAL A 57 3.13 13.50 0.25
N SER A 58 2.48 14.63 0.52
CA SER A 58 2.05 15.03 1.87
C SER A 58 1.06 14.03 2.46
N GLU A 59 0.07 13.60 1.68
CA GLU A 59 -0.92 12.62 2.15
C GLU A 59 -0.30 11.25 2.40
N ALA A 60 0.56 10.77 1.51
CA ALA A 60 1.30 9.52 1.72
C ALA A 60 2.19 9.58 2.96
N ALA A 61 2.89 10.70 3.18
CA ALA A 61 3.70 10.92 4.38
C ALA A 61 2.85 10.93 5.66
N ARG A 62 1.68 11.57 5.62
CA ARG A 62 0.74 11.62 6.75
C ARG A 62 0.20 10.22 7.09
N GLN A 63 -0.22 9.44 6.10
CA GLN A 63 -0.70 8.07 6.30
C GLN A 63 0.41 7.18 6.89
N SER A 64 1.63 7.30 6.36
CA SER A 64 2.80 6.60 6.89
C SER A 64 3.09 7.00 8.34
N ALA A 65 3.02 8.29 8.67
CA ALA A 65 3.24 8.78 10.03
C ALA A 65 2.21 8.22 11.03
N ILE A 66 0.93 8.18 10.63
CA ILE A 66 -0.16 7.60 11.46
C ILE A 66 0.12 6.11 11.73
N LEU A 67 0.41 5.32 10.69
CA LEU A 67 0.71 3.90 10.85
C LEU A 67 1.95 3.67 11.72
N ASN A 68 2.99 4.50 11.58
CA ASN A 68 4.23 4.40 12.35
C ASN A 68 4.07 4.84 13.82
N ALA A 69 3.07 5.66 14.14
CA ALA A 69 2.77 6.06 15.51
C ALA A 69 2.08 4.95 16.33
N LEU A 70 1.49 3.97 15.65
CA LEU A 70 0.82 2.86 16.32
C LEU A 70 1.84 1.87 16.89
N PRO A 71 1.69 1.42 18.16
CA PRO A 71 2.58 0.45 18.79
C PRO A 71 2.35 -0.98 18.27
N THR A 72 1.20 -1.24 17.66
CA THR A 72 0.83 -2.54 17.09
C THR A 72 1.63 -2.83 15.84
N HIS A 73 2.04 -4.09 15.65
CA HIS A 73 2.72 -4.54 14.44
C HIS A 73 1.72 -4.62 13.29
N ILE A 74 1.92 -3.81 12.25
CA ILE A 74 1.02 -3.73 11.10
C ILE A 74 1.77 -4.10 9.84
N ALA A 75 1.19 -5.03 9.06
CA ALA A 75 1.60 -5.35 7.71
C ALA A 75 0.40 -5.19 6.77
N LEU A 76 0.64 -4.60 5.61
CA LEU A 76 -0.31 -4.54 4.49
C LEU A 76 0.05 -5.63 3.50
N LEU A 77 -0.95 -6.38 3.05
CA LEU A 77 -0.79 -7.46 2.09
C LEU A 77 -1.58 -7.14 0.81
N ASP A 78 -1.06 -7.60 -0.32
CA ASP A 78 -1.84 -7.63 -1.55
C ASP A 78 -2.81 -8.84 -1.57
N SER A 79 -3.62 -8.95 -2.63
CA SER A 79 -4.56 -10.04 -2.83
C SER A 79 -3.92 -11.43 -2.99
N GLN A 80 -2.59 -11.49 -3.14
CA GLN A 80 -1.83 -12.73 -3.22
C GLN A 80 -1.14 -13.09 -1.89
N GLY A 81 -1.40 -12.31 -0.83
CA GLY A 81 -0.77 -12.49 0.48
C GLY A 81 0.69 -12.02 0.54
N ARG A 82 1.14 -11.20 -0.41
CA ARG A 82 2.49 -10.62 -0.41
C ARG A 82 2.50 -9.35 0.42
N ILE A 83 3.50 -9.20 1.28
CA ILE A 83 3.68 -8.00 2.10
C ILE A 83 4.09 -6.82 1.21
N ILE A 84 3.26 -5.79 1.13
CA ILE A 84 3.51 -4.57 0.35
C ILE A 84 4.01 -3.42 1.21
N ALA A 85 3.65 -3.39 2.50
CA ALA A 85 4.13 -2.38 3.43
C ALA A 85 4.06 -2.88 4.86
N VAL A 86 4.90 -2.31 5.74
CA VAL A 86 4.89 -2.56 7.17
C VAL A 86 5.12 -1.26 7.95
N ASN A 87 4.60 -1.16 9.17
CA ASN A 87 4.82 0.00 10.03
C ASN A 87 6.15 -0.09 10.82
N GLY A 88 6.49 1.00 11.52
CA GLY A 88 7.72 1.08 12.31
C GLY A 88 7.79 0.06 13.46
N ALA A 89 6.66 -0.28 14.07
CA ALA A 89 6.62 -1.29 15.14
C ALA A 89 6.96 -2.68 14.60
N TRP A 90 6.42 -3.06 13.45
CA TRP A 90 6.77 -4.30 12.76
C TRP A 90 8.26 -4.37 12.43
N ARG A 91 8.83 -3.30 11.83
CA ARG A 91 10.27 -3.27 11.50
C ARG A 91 11.16 -3.46 12.72
N ARG A 92 10.84 -2.79 13.84
CA ARG A 92 11.61 -2.96 15.10
C ARG A 92 11.51 -4.38 15.64
N PHE A 93 10.32 -4.97 15.60
CA PHE A 93 10.11 -6.35 16.03
C PHE A 93 10.88 -7.35 15.16
N ALA A 94 10.78 -7.22 13.83
CA ALA A 94 11.49 -8.08 12.88
C ALA A 94 13.02 -8.01 13.08
N ALA A 95 13.58 -6.81 13.26
CA ALA A 95 14.99 -6.61 13.51
C ALA A 95 15.45 -7.23 14.84
N ALA A 96 14.62 -7.15 15.89
CA ALA A 96 14.96 -7.70 17.22
C ALA A 96 14.89 -9.23 17.30
N ASN A 97 14.17 -9.88 16.38
CA ASN A 97 13.95 -11.33 16.41
C ASN A 97 14.59 -12.07 15.21
N GLU A 98 15.49 -11.42 14.47
CA GLU A 98 16.13 -11.95 13.25
C GLU A 98 15.11 -12.52 12.25
N PHE A 99 13.86 -12.06 12.36
CA PHE A 99 12.75 -12.55 11.56
C PHE A 99 12.75 -11.80 10.23
N LEU A 100 12.98 -12.54 9.13
CA LEU A 100 12.98 -12.02 7.77
C LEU A 100 14.14 -11.06 7.47
N ALA A 101 15.28 -11.63 7.12
CA ALA A 101 16.58 -10.96 6.92
C ALA A 101 16.61 -9.86 5.82
N LEU A 102 15.56 -9.65 5.04
CA LEU A 102 15.49 -8.66 3.98
C LEU A 102 14.31 -7.69 4.24
N GLU A 103 14.63 -6.40 4.43
CA GLU A 103 13.70 -5.26 4.49
C GLU A 103 12.42 -5.47 5.33
N SER A 104 12.53 -6.16 6.47
CA SER A 104 11.41 -6.44 7.38
C SER A 104 10.29 -7.29 6.75
N GLY A 105 10.61 -8.07 5.71
CA GLY A 105 9.67 -8.98 5.06
C GLY A 105 8.87 -8.37 3.90
N VAL A 106 9.05 -7.09 3.57
CA VAL A 106 8.39 -6.48 2.40
C VAL A 106 8.81 -7.22 1.13
N GLY A 107 7.84 -7.58 0.29
CA GLY A 107 8.03 -8.37 -0.92
C GLY A 107 7.90 -9.89 -0.73
N LEU A 108 7.97 -10.40 0.50
CA LEU A 108 7.75 -11.82 0.76
C LEU A 108 6.25 -12.17 0.72
N ASN A 109 5.95 -13.39 0.32
CA ASN A 109 4.60 -13.92 0.43
C ASN A 109 4.40 -14.48 1.84
N TYR A 110 3.55 -13.81 2.64
CA TYR A 110 3.32 -14.17 4.04
C TYR A 110 2.59 -15.51 4.18
N LEU A 111 1.70 -15.84 3.23
CA LEU A 111 1.05 -17.15 3.19
C LEU A 111 2.06 -18.28 3.02
N GLN A 112 3.01 -18.09 2.11
CA GLN A 112 4.08 -19.08 1.88
C GLN A 112 4.96 -19.25 3.13
N VAL A 113 5.32 -18.15 3.79
CA VAL A 113 6.08 -18.20 5.06
C VAL A 113 5.34 -19.00 6.12
N CYS A 114 4.02 -18.82 6.23
CA CYS A 114 3.20 -19.59 7.18
C CYS A 114 3.07 -21.07 6.79
N ASP A 115 2.94 -21.38 5.49
CA ASP A 115 2.82 -22.76 4.99
C ASP A 115 4.12 -23.56 5.18
N GLU A 116 5.26 -22.89 5.01
CA GLU A 116 6.61 -23.48 5.13
C GLU A 116 7.10 -23.54 6.60
N ALA A 117 6.36 -22.97 7.54
CA ALA A 117 6.75 -22.96 8.94
C ALA A 117 6.89 -24.38 9.52
N GLN A 118 7.99 -24.62 10.23
CA GLN A 118 8.31 -25.90 10.85
C GLN A 118 8.56 -25.74 12.35
N GLY A 119 8.42 -26.83 13.10
CA GLY A 119 8.68 -26.85 14.53
C GLY A 119 7.45 -26.56 15.40
N ALA A 120 7.70 -26.09 16.62
CA ALA A 120 6.69 -26.00 17.68
C ALA A 120 5.51 -25.05 17.39
N HIS A 121 5.68 -24.11 16.46
CA HIS A 121 4.66 -23.10 16.09
C HIS A 121 4.08 -23.30 14.69
N SER A 122 4.29 -24.47 14.07
CA SER A 122 3.81 -24.73 12.71
C SER A 122 2.29 -24.83 12.62
N GLU A 123 1.62 -25.29 13.67
CA GLU A 123 0.15 -25.39 13.69
C GLU A 123 -0.51 -24.02 13.76
N GLU A 124 0.03 -23.10 14.56
CA GLU A 124 -0.41 -21.70 14.61
C GLU A 124 -0.19 -21.00 13.28
N ALA A 125 0.96 -21.20 12.63
CA ALA A 125 1.25 -20.62 11.33
C ALA A 125 0.26 -21.11 10.26
N LYS A 126 -0.09 -22.40 10.25
CA LYS A 126 -1.11 -22.95 9.35
C LYS A 126 -2.50 -22.36 9.62
N ALA A 127 -2.86 -22.18 10.90
CA ALA A 127 -4.12 -21.55 11.27
C ALA A 127 -4.17 -20.08 10.80
N VAL A 128 -3.06 -19.34 10.91
CA VAL A 128 -2.91 -17.98 10.38
C VAL A 128 -3.08 -17.99 8.87
N ALA A 129 -2.41 -18.90 8.14
CA ALA A 129 -2.52 -18.97 6.68
C ALA A 129 -3.96 -19.28 6.23
N ALA A 130 -4.65 -20.20 6.92
CA ALA A 130 -6.04 -20.53 6.61
C ALA A 130 -6.98 -19.34 6.85
N GLY A 131 -6.86 -18.65 7.99
CA GLY A 131 -7.67 -17.47 8.30
C GLY A 131 -7.39 -16.31 7.34
N LEU A 132 -6.14 -16.09 6.96
CA LEU A 132 -5.77 -15.06 6.01
C LEU A 132 -6.37 -15.34 4.62
N ARG A 133 -6.33 -16.59 4.13
CA ARG A 133 -6.98 -16.99 2.87
C ARG A 133 -8.48 -16.73 2.91
N SER A 134 -9.16 -17.14 3.97
CA SER A 134 -10.61 -16.94 4.13
C SER A 134 -11.00 -15.45 4.05
N VAL A 135 -10.17 -14.54 4.58
CA VAL A 135 -10.38 -13.09 4.44
C VAL A 135 -10.08 -12.60 3.02
N LEU A 136 -8.98 -13.05 2.41
CA LEU A 136 -8.59 -12.67 1.05
C LEU A 136 -9.60 -13.13 0.00
N ASP A 137 -10.17 -14.32 0.20
CA ASP A 137 -11.21 -14.90 -0.67
C ASP A 137 -12.61 -14.32 -0.41
N GLY A 138 -12.73 -13.43 0.58
CA GLY A 138 -13.98 -12.78 0.95
C GLY A 138 -14.99 -13.69 1.67
N GLU A 139 -14.58 -14.86 2.13
CA GLU A 139 -15.42 -15.81 2.85
C GLU A 139 -15.77 -15.32 4.27
N THR A 140 -14.84 -14.59 4.90
CA THR A 140 -15.04 -13.98 6.23
C THR A 140 -14.68 -12.50 6.21
N PRO A 141 -15.44 -11.66 6.95
CA PRO A 141 -15.17 -10.21 7.01
C PRO A 141 -13.91 -9.88 7.83
N SER A 142 -13.48 -10.78 8.72
CA SER A 142 -12.27 -10.63 9.51
C SER A 142 -11.89 -11.98 10.13
N PHE A 143 -10.62 -12.09 10.51
CA PHE A 143 -10.08 -13.23 11.23
C PHE A 143 -9.27 -12.76 12.42
N SER A 144 -9.34 -13.44 13.56
CA SER A 144 -8.51 -13.16 14.74
C SER A 144 -8.05 -14.45 15.39
N LEU A 145 -6.78 -14.48 15.81
CA LEU A 145 -6.15 -15.62 16.46
C LEU A 145 -5.21 -15.13 17.56
N GLU A 146 -5.31 -15.71 18.75
CA GLU A 146 -4.30 -15.56 19.79
C GLU A 146 -3.34 -16.74 19.75
N TYR A 147 -2.04 -16.47 19.79
CA TYR A 147 -1.02 -17.51 19.77
C TYR A 147 0.19 -17.15 20.62
N PRO A 148 0.88 -18.14 21.21
CA PRO A 148 2.11 -17.89 21.91
C PRO A 148 3.23 -17.58 20.93
N CYS A 149 3.98 -16.50 21.20
CA CYS A 149 5.19 -16.14 20.45
C CYS A 149 6.31 -15.85 21.47
N ASN A 150 6.83 -16.93 22.06
CA ASN A 150 7.81 -16.84 23.12
C ASN A 150 9.15 -16.32 22.61
N ALA A 151 9.72 -15.34 23.30
CA ALA A 151 11.14 -15.02 23.18
C ALA A 151 11.94 -16.06 24.01
N PRO A 152 13.26 -16.19 23.80
CA PRO A 152 14.07 -17.19 24.50
C PRO A 152 13.95 -17.15 26.03
N ASN A 153 13.63 -15.98 26.60
CA ASN A 153 13.59 -15.79 28.06
C ASN A 153 12.27 -15.20 28.57
N GLU A 154 11.25 -15.07 27.71
CA GLU A 154 9.99 -14.41 28.09
C GLU A 154 8.80 -15.03 27.34
N PRO A 155 7.81 -15.57 28.06
CA PRO A 155 6.56 -16.00 27.44
C PRO A 155 5.78 -14.78 26.98
N ARG A 156 5.43 -14.74 25.68
CA ARG A 156 4.64 -13.68 25.07
C ARG A 156 3.44 -14.26 24.32
N TRP A 157 2.34 -13.55 24.37
CA TRP A 157 1.15 -13.84 23.58
C TRP A 157 0.91 -12.73 22.57
N PHE A 158 0.57 -13.12 21.37
CA PHE A 158 0.21 -12.21 20.29
C PHE A 158 -1.23 -12.43 19.90
N GLN A 159 -1.94 -11.35 19.63
CA GLN A 159 -3.22 -11.38 18.96
C GLN A 159 -3.01 -10.89 17.52
N LEU A 160 -3.27 -11.77 16.57
CA LEU A 160 -3.37 -11.42 15.15
C LEU A 160 -4.82 -11.03 14.85
N THR A 161 -4.99 -9.95 14.11
CA THR A 161 -6.29 -9.61 13.51
C THR A 161 -6.04 -9.28 12.04
N VAL A 162 -6.83 -9.90 11.16
CA VAL A 162 -6.83 -9.69 9.72
C VAL A 162 -8.15 -9.08 9.31
N THR A 163 -8.09 -7.97 8.57
CA THR A 163 -9.28 -7.30 8.03
C THR A 163 -8.99 -6.87 6.60
N PRO A 164 -9.96 -6.94 5.66
CA PRO A 164 -9.79 -6.37 4.35
C PRO A 164 -9.71 -4.85 4.46
N LEU A 165 -8.90 -4.21 3.60
CA LEU A 165 -9.01 -2.78 3.36
C LEU A 165 -10.19 -2.58 2.41
N SER A 166 -11.33 -2.10 2.93
CA SER A 166 -12.45 -1.71 2.09
C SER A 166 -12.03 -0.49 1.26
N GLN A 167 -12.19 -0.58 -0.06
CA GLN A 167 -12.05 0.55 -0.98
C GLN A 167 -13.40 1.27 -1.15
N ASP A 168 -14.17 1.43 -0.08
CA ASP A 168 -15.41 2.20 -0.11
C ASP A 168 -15.07 3.69 -0.14
N HIS A 169 -14.98 4.20 -1.37
CA HIS A 169 -15.01 5.63 -1.68
C HIS A 169 -15.95 5.86 -2.86
#